data_9847bbdde6d498da0f1dc28997c7c4f4
#
_entry.id   9847bbdde6d498da0f1dc28997c7c4f4
#
_cell.length_a   1.000
_cell.length_b   1.000
_cell.length_c   1.000
_cell.angle_alpha   90.00
_cell.angle_beta   90.00
_cell.angle_gamma   90.00
#
_symmetry.space_group_name_H-M   'P 1'
#
loop_
_entity.id
_entity.type
_entity.pdbx_description
1 polymer ?
#
loop_
_entity_poly.entity_id
_entity_poly.type
_entity_poly.pdbx_seq_one_letter_code
_entity_poly.pdbx_strand_id
1 'polypeptide(L)'
;MQLRAADLDAHLAKTLALEAADAVRAAARKRGFSEREVFETGRGFDWSSFRGSLGSLSLFATKKIFELRLPNGKPGAQGGEALAAYCAQPAADTLLLVSLPRVDRTTQNAAWFRAIVDAGVLVDIWPLERARLPAWIAERLGRQGQRASREVLEFLAARVEGNLLAAHQEVQKLALLAAPGELALSAVEDAVADVARYNPQDAAEALLAGDAGRYVRIIDGLRGEGEAPTFVLFVISNALFVLQSAHANGSIDAAFQQHRVYSRPLQAALRAALSRYHPDAIDQAIAAAAAIDRAIKGIGVRDPWEEFIALGLKLAGGSKA
;
A
#
# COMPACT_ATOMS: atom_id res chain seq x y z
N MET A 1 -16.32 0.22 -2.27
CA MET A 1 -15.20 -0.43 -3.01
C MET A 1 -14.35 -1.14 -1.97
N GLN A 2 -14.46 -2.48 -1.86
CA GLN A 2 -13.71 -3.25 -0.85
C GLN A 2 -12.25 -3.33 -1.28
N LEU A 3 -11.36 -2.63 -0.58
CA LEU A 3 -9.91 -2.76 -0.73
C LEU A 3 -9.43 -3.96 0.09
N ARG A 4 -8.83 -4.95 -0.56
CA ARG A 4 -8.16 -6.07 0.12
C ARG A 4 -6.75 -5.63 0.53
N ALA A 5 -6.08 -6.33 1.46
CA ALA A 5 -4.69 -6.01 1.84
C ALA A 5 -3.74 -5.93 0.63
N ALA A 6 -3.97 -6.79 -0.38
CA ALA A 6 -3.29 -6.69 -1.67
C ALA A 6 -3.54 -5.36 -2.41
N ASP A 7 -4.67 -4.70 -2.15
CA ASP A 7 -5.03 -3.43 -2.78
C ASP A 7 -4.36 -2.25 -2.06
N LEU A 8 -4.04 -2.38 -0.77
CA LEU A 8 -3.30 -1.37 -0.01
C LEU A 8 -1.82 -1.34 -0.41
N ASP A 9 -1.20 -2.52 -0.52
CA ASP A 9 0.14 -2.67 -1.09
C ASP A 9 0.19 -2.12 -2.52
N ALA A 10 -0.87 -2.32 -3.30
CA ALA A 10 -1.02 -1.75 -4.63
C ALA A 10 -1.15 -0.21 -4.61
N HIS A 11 -1.81 0.38 -3.61
CA HIS A 11 -1.92 1.84 -3.45
C HIS A 11 -0.59 2.48 -3.07
N LEU A 12 0.15 1.87 -2.14
CA LEU A 12 1.48 2.31 -1.74
C LEU A 12 2.45 2.23 -2.92
N ALA A 13 2.46 1.12 -3.65
CA ALA A 13 3.25 0.96 -4.86
C ALA A 13 2.84 1.95 -5.96
N LYS A 14 1.54 2.27 -6.08
CA LYS A 14 1.04 3.24 -7.07
C LYS A 14 1.58 4.65 -6.83
N THR A 15 1.68 5.11 -5.58
CA THR A 15 2.24 6.44 -5.26
C THR A 15 3.71 6.51 -5.63
N LEU A 16 4.51 5.49 -5.30
CA LEU A 16 5.92 5.43 -5.67
C LEU A 16 6.09 5.32 -7.19
N ALA A 17 5.20 4.60 -7.89
CA ALA A 17 5.19 4.52 -9.34
C ALA A 17 4.91 5.88 -10.00
N LEU A 18 4.00 6.66 -9.43
CA LEU A 18 3.72 8.02 -9.89
C LEU A 18 4.92 8.94 -9.69
N GLU A 19 5.58 8.89 -8.52
CA GLU A 19 6.80 9.66 -8.25
C GLU A 19 7.93 9.30 -9.24
N ALA A 20 8.15 8.01 -9.49
CA ALA A 20 9.13 7.55 -10.44
C ALA A 20 8.82 8.04 -11.87
N ALA A 21 7.56 7.93 -12.29
CA ALA A 21 7.10 8.44 -13.58
C ALA A 21 7.25 9.98 -13.69
N ASP A 22 6.96 10.72 -12.61
CA ASP A 22 7.16 12.18 -12.56
C ASP A 22 8.64 12.56 -12.68
N ALA A 23 9.53 11.82 -12.03
CA ALA A 23 10.97 12.02 -12.14
C ALA A 23 11.47 11.78 -13.57
N VAL A 24 10.98 10.70 -14.22
CA VAL A 24 11.30 10.41 -15.64
C VAL A 24 10.78 11.53 -16.54
N ARG A 25 9.55 12.00 -16.36
CA ARG A 25 8.97 13.12 -17.12
C ARG A 25 9.77 14.41 -16.94
N ALA A 26 10.16 14.73 -15.70
CA ALA A 26 10.96 15.92 -15.41
C ALA A 26 12.35 15.85 -16.09
N ALA A 27 13.00 14.69 -16.04
CA ALA A 27 14.28 14.47 -16.71
C ALA A 27 14.15 14.55 -18.25
N ALA A 28 13.08 13.99 -18.81
CA ALA A 28 12.79 14.04 -20.23
C ALA A 28 12.53 15.48 -20.71
N ARG A 29 11.75 16.29 -19.97
CA ARG A 29 11.54 17.72 -20.30
C ARG A 29 12.85 18.49 -20.38
N LYS A 30 13.78 18.26 -19.44
CA LYS A 30 15.12 18.88 -19.46
C LYS A 30 15.94 18.49 -20.70
N ARG A 31 15.59 17.37 -21.36
CA ARG A 31 16.22 16.88 -22.60
C ARG A 31 15.44 17.25 -23.86
N GLY A 32 14.43 18.12 -23.74
CA GLY A 32 13.66 18.67 -24.84
C GLY A 32 12.42 17.86 -25.25
N PHE A 33 12.00 16.88 -24.46
CA PHE A 33 10.73 16.17 -24.67
C PHE A 33 9.58 17.06 -24.20
N SER A 34 8.94 17.78 -25.13
CA SER A 34 7.91 18.78 -24.83
C SER A 34 6.49 18.29 -25.01
N GLU A 35 6.29 17.31 -25.88
CA GLU A 35 4.97 16.72 -26.10
C GLU A 35 4.77 15.44 -25.28
N ARG A 36 3.53 15.21 -24.84
CA ARG A 36 3.16 14.02 -24.08
C ARG A 36 1.81 13.51 -24.55
N GLU A 37 1.76 12.23 -24.85
CA GLU A 37 0.55 11.52 -25.21
C GLU A 37 0.35 10.31 -24.27
N VAL A 38 -0.87 10.12 -23.76
CA VAL A 38 -1.16 9.08 -22.75
C VAL A 38 -2.17 8.09 -23.34
N PHE A 39 -1.81 6.82 -23.28
CA PHE A 39 -2.64 5.69 -23.66
C PHE A 39 -2.93 4.84 -22.44
N GLU A 40 -4.18 4.48 -22.24
CA GLU A 40 -4.59 3.54 -21.19
C GLU A 40 -5.32 2.37 -21.83
N THR A 41 -4.79 1.17 -21.62
CA THR A 41 -5.37 -0.02 -22.24
C THR A 41 -6.60 -0.51 -21.47
N GLY A 42 -7.64 -0.89 -22.22
CA GLY A 42 -8.88 -1.44 -21.72
C GLY A 42 -9.53 -2.35 -22.75
N ARG A 43 -10.80 -2.70 -22.55
CA ARG A 43 -11.56 -3.45 -23.55
C ARG A 43 -11.65 -2.64 -24.85
N GLY A 44 -11.23 -3.25 -25.97
CA GLY A 44 -11.31 -2.62 -27.28
C GLY A 44 -10.23 -1.56 -27.55
N PHE A 45 -9.13 -1.57 -26.81
CA PHE A 45 -8.02 -0.67 -27.08
C PHE A 45 -7.45 -0.89 -28.48
N ASP A 46 -7.31 0.19 -29.26
CA ASP A 46 -6.80 0.15 -30.62
C ASP A 46 -5.28 0.21 -30.66
N TRP A 47 -4.66 -0.97 -30.76
CA TRP A 47 -3.22 -1.12 -30.91
C TRP A 47 -2.67 -0.64 -32.26
N SER A 48 -3.55 -0.54 -33.30
CA SER A 48 -3.13 -0.01 -34.60
C SER A 48 -2.94 1.52 -34.56
N SER A 49 -3.84 2.20 -33.90
CA SER A 49 -3.73 3.63 -33.63
C SER A 49 -2.50 3.94 -32.76
N PHE A 50 -2.26 3.15 -31.69
CA PHE A 50 -1.08 3.30 -30.84
C PHE A 50 0.23 3.15 -31.66
N ARG A 51 0.34 2.14 -32.53
CA ARG A 51 1.50 1.97 -33.42
C ARG A 51 1.64 3.12 -34.41
N GLY A 52 0.55 3.61 -34.96
CA GLY A 52 0.52 4.77 -35.84
C GLY A 52 1.08 6.02 -35.16
N SER A 53 0.67 6.27 -33.92
CA SER A 53 1.17 7.40 -33.10
C SER A 53 2.68 7.28 -32.84
N LEU A 54 3.18 6.10 -32.48
CA LEU A 54 4.61 5.86 -32.25
C LEU A 54 5.46 6.03 -33.52
N GLY A 55 4.91 5.70 -34.70
CA GLY A 55 5.58 5.83 -35.99
C GLY A 55 5.41 7.20 -36.67
N SER A 56 4.52 8.06 -36.14
CA SER A 56 4.30 9.37 -36.74
C SER A 56 5.45 10.33 -36.39
N LEU A 57 6.21 10.70 -37.40
CA LEU A 57 7.21 11.77 -37.27
C LEU A 57 6.48 13.08 -36.95
N SER A 58 6.90 13.77 -35.89
CA SER A 58 6.41 15.11 -35.62
C SER A 58 6.82 16.04 -36.78
N LEU A 59 5.85 16.69 -37.39
CA LEU A 59 6.11 17.70 -38.43
C LEU A 59 6.95 18.87 -37.94
N PHE A 60 7.10 19.03 -36.62
CA PHE A 60 7.79 20.13 -35.97
C PHE A 60 9.08 19.69 -35.23
N ALA A 61 9.60 18.49 -35.51
CA ALA A 61 10.81 17.95 -34.86
C ALA A 61 10.79 17.98 -33.31
N THR A 62 9.61 17.83 -32.71
CA THR A 62 9.45 17.83 -31.23
C THR A 62 9.63 16.45 -30.67
N LYS A 63 10.41 16.33 -29.61
CA LYS A 63 10.57 15.07 -28.87
C LYS A 63 9.31 14.77 -28.07
N LYS A 64 8.84 13.51 -28.14
CA LYS A 64 7.57 13.08 -27.53
C LYS A 64 7.76 12.05 -26.43
N ILE A 65 6.94 12.15 -25.38
CA ILE A 65 6.77 11.12 -24.36
C ILE A 65 5.45 10.41 -24.65
N PHE A 66 5.50 9.10 -24.90
CA PHE A 66 4.34 8.24 -24.94
C PHE A 66 4.23 7.50 -23.61
N GLU A 67 3.14 7.72 -22.89
CA GLU A 67 2.83 6.95 -21.68
C GLU A 67 1.81 5.87 -22.00
N LEU A 68 2.21 4.62 -21.85
CA LEU A 68 1.32 3.48 -21.96
C LEU A 68 1.02 2.92 -20.57
N ARG A 69 -0.24 2.93 -20.19
CA ARG A 69 -0.73 2.34 -18.94
C ARG A 69 -1.39 1.01 -19.23
N LEU A 70 -0.90 -0.05 -18.58
CA LEU A 70 -1.41 -1.40 -18.68
C LEU A 70 -2.04 -1.83 -17.33
N PRO A 71 -3.27 -1.41 -16.98
CA PRO A 71 -3.86 -1.65 -15.67
C PRO A 71 -3.93 -3.15 -15.29
N ASN A 72 -4.08 -4.01 -16.30
CA ASN A 72 -4.16 -5.47 -16.12
C ASN A 72 -2.81 -6.17 -16.26
N GLY A 73 -1.71 -5.43 -16.50
CA GLY A 73 -0.37 -5.99 -16.68
C GLY A 73 -0.17 -6.86 -17.93
N LYS A 74 -1.17 -6.96 -18.81
CA LYS A 74 -1.17 -7.82 -19.98
C LYS A 74 -1.64 -7.07 -21.23
N PRO A 75 -0.77 -6.83 -22.22
CA PRO A 75 -1.16 -6.13 -23.46
C PRO A 75 -1.97 -6.99 -24.44
N GLY A 76 -2.09 -8.30 -24.21
CA GLY A 76 -2.63 -9.24 -25.19
C GLY A 76 -1.67 -9.52 -26.36
N ALA A 77 -2.10 -10.32 -27.34
CA ALA A 77 -1.25 -10.70 -28.48
C ALA A 77 -0.83 -9.48 -29.32
N GLN A 78 -1.82 -8.70 -29.78
CA GLN A 78 -1.56 -7.52 -30.61
C GLN A 78 -0.69 -6.47 -29.91
N GLY A 79 -0.93 -6.25 -28.62
CA GLY A 79 -0.13 -5.32 -27.83
C GLY A 79 1.28 -5.82 -27.58
N GLY A 80 1.44 -7.12 -27.35
CA GLY A 80 2.75 -7.73 -27.23
C GLY A 80 3.59 -7.59 -28.48
N GLU A 81 2.99 -7.84 -29.64
CA GLU A 81 3.64 -7.64 -30.95
C GLU A 81 4.00 -6.16 -31.20
N ALA A 82 3.08 -5.23 -30.87
CA ALA A 82 3.33 -3.81 -31.05
C ALA A 82 4.50 -3.30 -30.21
N LEU A 83 4.56 -3.73 -28.94
CA LEU A 83 5.64 -3.35 -28.02
C LEU A 83 6.99 -3.97 -28.42
N ALA A 84 7.01 -5.24 -28.78
CA ALA A 84 8.24 -5.91 -29.24
C ALA A 84 8.77 -5.26 -30.52
N ALA A 85 7.90 -4.97 -31.49
CA ALA A 85 8.28 -4.30 -32.72
C ALA A 85 8.86 -2.89 -32.50
N TYR A 86 8.25 -2.11 -31.61
CA TYR A 86 8.77 -0.78 -31.23
C TYR A 86 10.16 -0.90 -30.57
N CYS A 87 10.33 -1.84 -29.64
CA CYS A 87 11.60 -2.03 -28.94
C CYS A 87 12.74 -2.49 -29.87
N ALA A 88 12.41 -3.16 -30.97
CA ALA A 88 13.42 -3.55 -31.99
C ALA A 88 13.98 -2.35 -32.76
N GLN A 89 13.20 -1.29 -32.93
CA GLN A 89 13.61 -0.07 -33.65
C GLN A 89 13.03 1.18 -32.97
N PRO A 90 13.50 1.53 -31.77
CA PRO A 90 12.99 2.68 -31.04
C PRO A 90 13.37 3.99 -31.76
N ALA A 91 12.41 4.89 -31.92
CA ALA A 91 12.66 6.19 -32.52
C ALA A 91 13.48 7.10 -31.56
N ALA A 92 14.50 7.76 -32.09
CA ALA A 92 15.45 8.56 -31.30
C ALA A 92 14.79 9.73 -30.53
N ASP A 93 13.70 10.30 -31.08
CA ASP A 93 12.99 11.43 -30.49
C ASP A 93 11.73 11.01 -29.72
N THR A 94 11.66 9.75 -29.33
CA THR A 94 10.52 9.19 -28.61
C THR A 94 10.97 8.51 -27.32
N LEU A 95 10.31 8.86 -26.21
CA LEU A 95 10.41 8.16 -24.93
C LEU A 95 9.13 7.39 -24.68
N LEU A 96 9.19 6.08 -24.61
CA LEU A 96 8.07 5.24 -24.22
C LEU A 96 8.17 4.93 -22.71
N LEU A 97 7.21 5.40 -21.93
CA LEU A 97 7.07 5.12 -20.52
C LEU A 97 5.91 4.14 -20.29
N VAL A 98 6.21 2.91 -19.92
CA VAL A 98 5.20 1.88 -19.67
C VAL A 98 4.97 1.71 -18.18
N SER A 99 3.72 1.85 -17.75
CA SER A 99 3.30 1.62 -16.35
C SER A 99 2.40 0.40 -16.28
N LEU A 100 2.72 -0.54 -15.41
CA LEU A 100 1.95 -1.77 -15.22
C LEU A 100 2.03 -2.23 -13.75
N PRO A 101 1.03 -3.00 -13.24
CA PRO A 101 1.12 -3.61 -11.94
C PRO A 101 2.20 -4.68 -11.90
N ARG A 102 2.52 -5.16 -10.71
CA ARG A 102 3.45 -6.27 -10.57
C ARG A 102 2.97 -7.48 -11.36
N VAL A 103 3.83 -8.00 -12.21
CA VAL A 103 3.55 -9.12 -13.10
C VAL A 103 4.16 -10.42 -12.58
N ASP A 104 3.52 -11.53 -12.92
CA ASP A 104 3.98 -12.87 -12.59
C ASP A 104 5.21 -13.28 -13.45
N ARG A 105 5.87 -14.37 -13.07
CA ARG A 105 7.04 -14.90 -13.80
C ARG A 105 6.72 -15.26 -15.25
N THR A 106 5.50 -15.69 -15.53
CA THR A 106 5.07 -16.04 -16.89
C THR A 106 5.07 -14.79 -17.76
N THR A 107 4.50 -13.70 -17.27
CA THR A 107 4.47 -12.41 -17.95
C THR A 107 5.88 -11.82 -18.10
N GLN A 108 6.75 -11.93 -17.06
CA GLN A 108 8.14 -11.49 -17.15
C GLN A 108 8.93 -12.26 -18.21
N ASN A 109 8.57 -13.50 -18.49
CA ASN A 109 9.17 -14.33 -19.53
C ASN A 109 8.58 -14.11 -20.94
N ALA A 110 7.50 -13.35 -21.06
CA ALA A 110 6.89 -13.06 -22.35
C ALA A 110 7.82 -12.22 -23.24
N ALA A 111 7.80 -12.47 -24.55
CA ALA A 111 8.69 -11.81 -25.51
C ALA A 111 8.60 -10.27 -25.47
N TRP A 112 7.39 -9.73 -25.35
CA TRP A 112 7.17 -8.28 -25.27
C TRP A 112 7.79 -7.65 -24.01
N PHE A 113 7.70 -8.33 -22.86
CA PHE A 113 8.25 -7.81 -21.61
C PHE A 113 9.78 -7.81 -21.65
N ARG A 114 10.37 -8.90 -22.14
CA ARG A 114 11.83 -8.99 -22.37
C ARG A 114 12.32 -7.93 -23.34
N ALA A 115 11.61 -7.73 -24.45
CA ALA A 115 11.98 -6.69 -25.41
C ALA A 115 12.04 -5.29 -24.79
N ILE A 116 11.08 -4.94 -23.89
CA ILE A 116 11.10 -3.66 -23.16
C ILE A 116 12.30 -3.59 -22.20
N VAL A 117 12.58 -4.68 -21.46
CA VAL A 117 13.68 -4.73 -20.49
C VAL A 117 15.04 -4.64 -21.20
N ASP A 118 15.18 -5.33 -22.31
CA ASP A 118 16.43 -5.36 -23.09
C ASP A 118 16.72 -4.03 -23.81
N ALA A 119 15.67 -3.33 -24.25
CA ALA A 119 15.78 -2.05 -24.93
C ALA A 119 15.80 -0.83 -24.00
N GLY A 120 15.43 -0.99 -22.74
CA GLY A 120 15.20 0.12 -21.82
C GLY A 120 15.66 -0.09 -20.39
N VAL A 121 14.96 0.53 -19.45
CA VAL A 121 15.23 0.44 -18.02
C VAL A 121 13.96 -0.04 -17.31
N LEU A 122 14.08 -1.12 -16.56
CA LEU A 122 13.02 -1.60 -15.66
C LEU A 122 13.22 -1.00 -14.28
N VAL A 123 12.17 -0.38 -13.75
CA VAL A 123 12.13 0.13 -12.38
C VAL A 123 11.13 -0.70 -11.59
N ASP A 124 11.64 -1.59 -10.74
CA ASP A 124 10.82 -2.38 -9.83
C ASP A 124 10.45 -1.54 -8.60
N ILE A 125 9.16 -1.43 -8.34
CA ILE A 125 8.61 -0.67 -7.21
C ILE A 125 8.00 -1.64 -6.21
N TRP A 126 8.53 -1.58 -4.99
CA TRP A 126 8.09 -2.39 -3.88
C TRP A 126 7.28 -1.55 -2.88
N PRO A 127 6.25 -2.11 -2.25
CA PRO A 127 5.57 -1.45 -1.15
C PRO A 127 6.57 -1.03 -0.06
N LEU A 128 6.36 0.15 0.49
CA LEU A 128 7.19 0.65 1.57
C LEU A 128 6.72 0.00 2.89
N GLU A 129 7.61 -0.73 3.53
CA GLU A 129 7.35 -1.28 4.87
C GLU A 129 7.20 -0.17 5.90
N ARG A 130 6.28 -0.34 6.86
CA ARG A 130 6.01 0.62 7.93
C ARG A 130 7.28 1.09 8.66
N ALA A 131 8.17 0.16 8.99
CA ALA A 131 9.43 0.48 9.67
C ALA A 131 10.34 1.43 8.88
N ARG A 132 10.16 1.52 7.56
CA ARG A 132 10.94 2.40 6.67
C ARG A 132 10.28 3.75 6.42
N LEU A 133 9.03 3.94 6.84
CA LEU A 133 8.27 5.18 6.61
C LEU A 133 8.94 6.41 7.25
N PRO A 134 9.44 6.39 8.49
CA PRO A 134 10.17 7.54 9.06
C PRO A 134 11.38 7.95 8.22
N ALA A 135 12.18 7.00 7.75
CA ALA A 135 13.35 7.27 6.91
C ALA A 135 12.94 7.84 5.54
N TRP A 136 11.84 7.34 4.97
CA TRP A 136 11.26 7.84 3.72
C TRP A 136 10.78 9.30 3.86
N ILE A 137 10.13 9.65 4.99
CA ILE A 137 9.71 11.02 5.30
C ILE A 137 10.95 11.92 5.46
N ALA A 138 11.97 11.49 6.22
CA ALA A 138 13.19 12.24 6.45
C ALA A 138 13.90 12.60 5.14
N GLU A 139 14.00 11.65 4.21
CA GLU A 139 14.61 11.89 2.90
C GLU A 139 13.87 13.00 2.12
N ARG A 140 12.54 13.00 2.16
CA ARG A 140 11.73 13.99 1.43
C ARG A 140 11.76 15.36 2.08
N LEU A 141 11.72 15.44 3.40
CA LEU A 141 11.95 16.68 4.14
C LEU A 141 13.35 17.26 3.80
N GLY A 142 14.37 16.39 3.72
CA GLY A 142 15.73 16.81 3.35
C GLY A 142 15.81 17.41 1.93
N ARG A 143 15.03 16.89 0.97
CA ARG A 143 14.99 17.43 -0.40
C ARG A 143 14.48 18.88 -0.48
N GLN A 144 13.69 19.31 0.50
CA GLN A 144 13.17 20.68 0.63
C GLN A 144 13.90 21.50 1.71
N GLY A 145 15.06 21.02 2.17
CA GLY A 145 15.92 21.72 3.13
C GLY A 145 15.43 21.65 4.58
N GLN A 146 14.44 20.80 4.87
CA GLN A 146 13.91 20.61 6.21
C GLN A 146 14.51 19.36 6.87
N ARG A 147 14.61 19.40 8.20
CA ARG A 147 15.05 18.27 9.04
C ARG A 147 14.06 18.07 10.18
N ALA A 148 14.00 16.87 10.69
CA ALA A 148 13.11 16.55 11.80
C ALA A 148 13.80 15.56 12.74
N SER A 149 13.53 15.68 14.04
CA SER A 149 13.99 14.72 15.04
C SER A 149 13.33 13.36 14.80
N ARG A 150 13.88 12.31 15.39
CA ARG A 150 13.31 10.97 15.34
C ARG A 150 11.85 10.97 15.85
N GLU A 151 11.57 11.68 16.91
CA GLU A 151 10.25 11.82 17.52
C GLU A 151 9.24 12.40 16.52
N VAL A 152 9.60 13.49 15.85
CA VAL A 152 8.76 14.13 14.82
C VAL A 152 8.52 13.18 13.63
N LEU A 153 9.54 12.45 13.21
CA LEU A 153 9.40 11.49 12.10
C LEU A 153 8.48 10.32 12.46
N GLU A 154 8.58 9.80 13.68
CA GLU A 154 7.71 8.74 14.19
C GLU A 154 6.26 9.26 14.36
N PHE A 155 6.08 10.49 14.82
CA PHE A 155 4.78 11.14 14.90
C PHE A 155 4.13 11.27 13.51
N LEU A 156 4.85 11.81 12.53
CA LEU A 156 4.37 11.93 11.14
C LEU A 156 4.02 10.55 10.56
N ALA A 157 4.89 9.57 10.74
CA ALA A 157 4.66 8.22 10.25
C ALA A 157 3.40 7.58 10.86
N ALA A 158 3.14 7.81 12.15
CA ALA A 158 1.94 7.32 12.82
C ALA A 158 0.65 7.99 12.31
N ARG A 159 0.73 9.28 11.95
CA ARG A 159 -0.43 10.05 11.46
C ARG A 159 -0.82 9.73 10.02
N VAL A 160 0.13 9.26 9.23
CA VAL A 160 -0.08 8.95 7.80
C VAL A 160 0.03 7.46 7.51
N GLU A 161 0.04 6.63 8.52
CA GLU A 161 0.16 5.17 8.39
C GLU A 161 -0.87 4.62 7.39
N GLY A 162 -0.40 3.74 6.49
CA GLY A 162 -1.25 3.17 5.46
C GLY A 162 -1.62 4.11 4.30
N ASN A 163 -1.18 5.38 4.34
CA ASN A 163 -1.48 6.36 3.30
C ASN A 163 -0.24 7.14 2.85
N LEU A 164 0.58 6.52 1.98
CA LEU A 164 1.82 7.14 1.49
C LEU A 164 1.57 8.41 0.66
N LEU A 165 0.42 8.49 -0.04
CA LEU A 165 0.05 9.71 -0.76
C LEU A 165 -0.21 10.86 0.22
N ALA A 166 -0.90 10.59 1.32
CA ALA A 166 -1.09 11.57 2.37
C ALA A 166 0.25 11.95 3.02
N ALA A 167 1.15 10.98 3.28
CA ALA A 167 2.49 11.29 3.75
C ALA A 167 3.23 12.26 2.84
N HIS A 168 3.14 12.04 1.52
CA HIS A 168 3.72 12.93 0.53
C HIS A 168 3.09 14.33 0.57
N GLN A 169 1.76 14.40 0.66
CA GLN A 169 1.03 15.67 0.77
C GLN A 169 1.36 16.44 2.04
N GLU A 170 1.47 15.73 3.20
CA GLU A 170 1.87 16.35 4.46
C GLU A 170 3.30 16.91 4.39
N VAL A 171 4.23 16.17 3.81
CA VAL A 171 5.60 16.67 3.57
C VAL A 171 5.60 17.92 2.69
N GLN A 172 4.81 17.94 1.60
CA GLN A 172 4.69 19.12 0.74
C GLN A 172 4.04 20.30 1.48
N LYS A 173 3.02 20.05 2.30
CA LYS A 173 2.37 21.06 3.10
C LYS A 173 3.33 21.69 4.11
N LEU A 174 4.16 20.88 4.77
CA LEU A 174 5.20 21.38 5.66
C LEU A 174 6.22 22.28 4.97
N ALA A 175 6.51 22.05 3.67
CA ALA A 175 7.36 22.97 2.89
C ALA A 175 6.75 24.37 2.71
N LEU A 176 5.41 24.46 2.72
CA LEU A 176 4.69 25.74 2.58
C LEU A 176 4.49 26.46 3.92
N LEU A 177 4.39 25.70 5.01
CA LEU A 177 4.05 26.24 6.33
C LEU A 177 5.28 26.53 7.21
N ALA A 178 6.40 25.87 6.96
CA ALA A 178 7.62 26.03 7.76
C ALA A 178 8.83 26.30 6.86
N ALA A 179 9.69 27.23 7.30
CA ALA A 179 10.95 27.53 6.62
C ALA A 179 11.89 26.31 6.60
N PRO A 180 12.87 26.27 5.64
CA PRO A 180 13.96 25.32 5.72
C PRO A 180 14.66 25.37 7.09
N GLY A 181 15.00 24.20 7.64
CA GLY A 181 15.60 24.09 8.97
C GLY A 181 15.03 22.91 9.75
N GLU A 182 15.17 22.94 11.05
CA GLU A 182 14.65 21.90 11.94
C GLU A 182 13.19 22.15 12.28
N LEU A 183 12.34 21.14 12.09
CA LEU A 183 10.91 21.19 12.39
C LEU A 183 10.68 20.87 13.86
N ALA A 184 10.05 21.80 14.58
CA ALA A 184 9.60 21.58 15.95
C ALA A 184 8.36 20.68 15.97
N LEU A 185 8.25 19.79 16.98
CA LEU A 185 7.11 18.89 17.11
C LEU A 185 5.78 19.65 17.17
N SER A 186 5.69 20.72 17.96
CA SER A 186 4.48 21.51 18.08
C SER A 186 4.01 22.12 16.75
N ALA A 187 4.94 22.61 15.94
CA ALA A 187 4.60 23.16 14.62
C ALA A 187 4.10 22.08 13.64
N VAL A 188 4.60 20.86 13.78
CA VAL A 188 4.13 19.73 12.98
C VAL A 188 2.77 19.22 13.49
N GLU A 189 2.54 19.17 14.79
CA GLU A 189 1.26 18.82 15.39
C GLU A 189 0.13 19.76 14.93
N ASP A 190 0.41 21.07 14.90
CA ASP A 190 -0.55 22.07 14.43
C ASP A 190 -0.82 21.99 12.93
N ALA A 191 0.17 21.56 12.15
CA ALA A 191 0.09 21.52 10.69
C ALA A 191 -0.52 20.23 10.15
N VAL A 192 -0.35 19.10 10.85
CA VAL A 192 -0.65 17.75 10.30
C VAL A 192 -1.96 17.23 10.88
N ALA A 193 -2.95 17.08 10.00
CA ALA A 193 -4.19 16.37 10.34
C ALA A 193 -3.92 14.84 10.41
N ASP A 194 -4.77 14.14 11.13
CA ASP A 194 -4.80 12.68 11.09
C ASP A 194 -5.45 12.24 9.77
N VAL A 195 -4.60 11.79 8.84
CA VAL A 195 -5.00 11.36 7.49
C VAL A 195 -4.63 9.90 7.22
N ALA A 196 -4.29 9.18 8.27
CA ALA A 196 -4.04 7.74 8.18
C ALA A 196 -5.26 7.04 7.58
N ARG A 197 -5.02 6.16 6.63
CA ARG A 197 -6.03 5.23 6.12
C ARG A 197 -5.73 3.87 6.71
N TYR A 198 -6.61 3.45 7.56
CA TYR A 198 -6.50 2.17 8.21
C TYR A 198 -7.27 1.10 7.45
N ASN A 199 -6.81 -0.15 7.55
CA ASN A 199 -7.59 -1.29 7.10
C ASN A 199 -7.76 -2.30 8.24
N PRO A 200 -8.75 -3.18 8.17
CA PRO A 200 -8.96 -4.19 9.20
C PRO A 200 -7.78 -5.12 9.46
N GLN A 201 -6.89 -5.33 8.47
CA GLN A 201 -5.66 -6.10 8.65
C GLN A 201 -4.70 -5.41 9.61
N ASP A 202 -4.57 -4.08 9.52
CA ASP A 202 -3.70 -3.31 10.41
C ASP A 202 -4.20 -3.43 11.86
N ALA A 203 -5.53 -3.45 12.07
CA ALA A 203 -6.12 -3.72 13.38
C ALA A 203 -5.76 -5.12 13.90
N ALA A 204 -5.87 -6.15 13.06
CA ALA A 204 -5.49 -7.50 13.45
C ALA A 204 -3.97 -7.59 13.76
N GLU A 205 -3.11 -6.96 12.97
CA GLU A 205 -1.67 -6.93 13.24
C GLU A 205 -1.34 -6.22 14.55
N ALA A 206 -1.96 -5.06 14.82
CA ALA A 206 -1.78 -4.34 16.08
C ALA A 206 -2.25 -5.16 17.28
N LEU A 207 -3.39 -5.86 17.14
CA LEU A 207 -3.92 -6.78 18.14
C LEU A 207 -2.94 -7.92 18.43
N LEU A 208 -2.43 -8.58 17.37
CA LEU A 208 -1.48 -9.67 17.47
C LEU A 208 -0.14 -9.22 18.07
N ALA A 209 0.27 -7.98 17.78
CA ALA A 209 1.46 -7.36 18.35
C ALA A 209 1.32 -6.97 19.82
N GLY A 210 0.10 -6.96 20.39
CA GLY A 210 -0.17 -6.44 21.73
C GLY A 210 -0.05 -4.93 21.86
N ASP A 211 -0.02 -4.21 20.72
CA ASP A 211 0.05 -2.74 20.66
C ASP A 211 -1.36 -2.15 20.81
N ALA A 212 -1.81 -2.08 22.08
CA ALA A 212 -3.14 -1.60 22.39
C ALA A 212 -3.37 -0.15 21.93
N GLY A 213 -2.37 0.71 22.04
CA GLY A 213 -2.48 2.11 21.62
C GLY A 213 -2.68 2.25 20.11
N ARG A 214 -1.91 1.50 19.32
CA ARG A 214 -2.07 1.44 17.86
C ARG A 214 -3.42 0.82 17.48
N TYR A 215 -3.80 -0.27 18.13
CA TYR A 215 -5.07 -0.96 17.87
C TYR A 215 -6.26 0.00 18.06
N VAL A 216 -6.33 0.72 19.19
CA VAL A 216 -7.41 1.66 19.47
C VAL A 216 -7.48 2.76 18.40
N ARG A 217 -6.35 3.37 18.04
CA ARG A 217 -6.33 4.41 16.98
C ARG A 217 -6.85 3.86 15.63
N ILE A 218 -6.49 2.62 15.28
CA ILE A 218 -6.96 2.00 14.04
C ILE A 218 -8.46 1.74 14.09
N ILE A 219 -8.98 1.22 15.19
CA ILE A 219 -10.43 0.98 15.37
C ILE A 219 -11.22 2.29 15.28
N ASP A 220 -10.75 3.37 15.93
CA ASP A 220 -11.39 4.68 15.84
C ASP A 220 -11.33 5.26 14.42
N GLY A 221 -10.21 5.09 13.73
CA GLY A 221 -10.06 5.50 12.33
C GLY A 221 -11.00 4.75 11.39
N LEU A 222 -11.11 3.43 11.52
CA LEU A 222 -12.04 2.59 10.75
C LEU A 222 -13.51 2.99 11.00
N ARG A 223 -13.84 3.32 12.25
CA ARG A 223 -15.15 3.87 12.62
C ARG A 223 -15.40 5.21 11.91
N GLY A 224 -14.43 6.12 11.97
CA GLY A 224 -14.51 7.45 11.33
C GLY A 224 -14.60 7.40 9.80
N GLU A 225 -13.96 6.42 9.18
CA GLU A 225 -14.03 6.19 7.73
C GLU A 225 -15.32 5.47 7.29
N GLY A 226 -16.16 5.03 8.23
CA GLY A 226 -17.40 4.30 7.94
C GLY A 226 -17.17 2.88 7.43
N GLU A 227 -16.05 2.25 7.83
CA GLU A 227 -15.79 0.84 7.49
C GLU A 227 -16.86 -0.08 8.09
N ALA A 228 -17.18 -1.15 7.39
CA ALA A 228 -18.19 -2.08 7.84
C ALA A 228 -17.70 -2.89 9.05
N PRO A 229 -18.33 -2.76 10.24
CA PRO A 229 -17.89 -3.49 11.44
C PRO A 229 -17.92 -5.01 11.27
N THR A 230 -18.77 -5.52 10.38
CA THR A 230 -18.79 -6.95 10.00
C THR A 230 -17.50 -7.41 9.35
N PHE A 231 -16.87 -6.55 8.52
CA PHE A 231 -15.62 -6.87 7.86
C PHE A 231 -14.44 -6.80 8.85
N VAL A 232 -14.43 -5.81 9.72
CA VAL A 232 -13.44 -5.70 10.81
C VAL A 232 -13.50 -6.94 11.70
N LEU A 233 -14.71 -7.35 12.10
CA LEU A 233 -14.92 -8.55 12.91
C LEU A 233 -14.43 -9.81 12.21
N PHE A 234 -14.71 -9.96 10.93
CA PHE A 234 -14.26 -11.10 10.13
C PHE A 234 -12.73 -11.24 10.16
N VAL A 235 -12.01 -10.14 9.93
CA VAL A 235 -10.54 -10.14 9.89
C VAL A 235 -9.93 -10.47 11.25
N ILE A 236 -10.41 -9.82 12.32
CA ILE A 236 -9.95 -10.06 13.69
C ILE A 236 -10.26 -11.49 14.12
N SER A 237 -11.49 -11.97 13.91
CA SER A 237 -11.90 -13.33 14.29
C SER A 237 -11.07 -14.37 13.56
N ASN A 238 -10.79 -14.18 12.26
CA ASN A 238 -9.95 -15.10 11.50
C ASN A 238 -8.55 -15.23 12.11
N ALA A 239 -7.92 -14.12 12.50
CA ALA A 239 -6.62 -14.14 13.16
C ALA A 239 -6.67 -14.90 14.51
N LEU A 240 -7.71 -14.69 15.32
CA LEU A 240 -7.90 -15.39 16.60
C LEU A 240 -8.13 -16.90 16.39
N PHE A 241 -8.91 -17.30 15.39
CA PHE A 241 -9.14 -18.71 15.06
C PHE A 241 -7.87 -19.41 14.57
N VAL A 242 -6.99 -18.71 13.84
CA VAL A 242 -5.67 -19.26 13.48
C VAL A 242 -4.85 -19.55 14.73
N LEU A 243 -4.80 -18.64 15.70
CA LEU A 243 -4.08 -18.85 16.96
C LEU A 243 -4.67 -20.00 17.77
N GLN A 244 -6.01 -20.07 17.88
CA GLN A 244 -6.69 -21.17 18.56
C GLN A 244 -6.37 -22.53 17.91
N SER A 245 -6.46 -22.61 16.57
CA SER A 245 -6.14 -23.82 15.83
C SER A 245 -4.66 -24.23 16.00
N ALA A 246 -3.74 -23.24 16.04
CA ALA A 246 -2.33 -23.51 16.25
C ALA A 246 -2.04 -24.07 17.66
N HIS A 247 -2.73 -23.57 18.70
CA HIS A 247 -2.63 -24.12 20.05
C HIS A 247 -3.24 -25.52 20.15
N ALA A 248 -4.42 -25.74 19.55
CA ALA A 248 -5.09 -27.04 19.59
C ALA A 248 -4.33 -28.12 18.84
N ASN A 249 -3.75 -27.80 17.69
CA ASN A 249 -3.07 -28.77 16.82
C ASN A 249 -1.56 -28.85 17.09
N GLY A 250 -0.98 -27.99 17.94
CA GLY A 250 0.44 -27.93 18.20
C GLY A 250 1.30 -27.47 17.01
N SER A 251 0.67 -26.98 15.92
CA SER A 251 1.36 -26.58 14.70
C SER A 251 0.75 -25.34 14.07
N ILE A 252 1.51 -24.25 14.03
CA ILE A 252 1.09 -23.01 13.39
C ILE A 252 1.08 -23.13 11.86
N ASP A 253 1.96 -23.94 11.29
CA ASP A 253 2.01 -24.15 9.83
C ASP A 253 0.78 -24.91 9.34
N ALA A 254 0.29 -25.88 10.09
CA ALA A 254 -0.96 -26.57 9.81
C ALA A 254 -2.14 -25.58 9.90
N ALA A 255 -2.17 -24.70 10.90
CA ALA A 255 -3.19 -23.67 11.04
C ALA A 255 -3.17 -22.68 9.85
N PHE A 256 -1.99 -22.30 9.36
CA PHE A 256 -1.88 -21.44 8.16
C PHE A 256 -2.50 -22.09 6.92
N GLN A 257 -2.27 -23.37 6.71
CA GLN A 257 -2.87 -24.09 5.59
C GLN A 257 -4.39 -24.21 5.75
N GLN A 258 -4.85 -24.58 6.94
CA GLN A 258 -6.28 -24.73 7.27
C GLN A 258 -7.05 -23.44 7.03
N HIS A 259 -6.51 -22.29 7.50
CA HIS A 259 -7.14 -20.97 7.41
C HIS A 259 -6.70 -20.16 6.19
N ARG A 260 -5.92 -20.75 5.26
CA ARG A 260 -5.44 -20.13 4.03
C ARG A 260 -4.69 -18.79 4.24
N VAL A 261 -3.81 -18.76 5.23
CA VAL A 261 -2.99 -17.59 5.54
C VAL A 261 -1.74 -17.60 4.66
N TYR A 262 -1.73 -16.80 3.61
CA TYR A 262 -0.61 -16.72 2.65
C TYR A 262 0.26 -15.48 2.82
N SER A 263 -0.23 -14.46 3.53
CA SER A 263 0.51 -13.22 3.78
C SER A 263 1.67 -13.47 4.74
N ARG A 264 2.92 -13.26 4.27
CA ARG A 264 4.12 -13.43 5.10
C ARG A 264 4.15 -12.49 6.33
N PRO A 265 3.78 -11.19 6.22
CA PRO A 265 3.70 -10.32 7.39
C PRO A 265 2.72 -10.83 8.45
N LEU A 266 1.52 -11.24 8.03
CA LEU A 266 0.52 -11.81 8.94
C LEU A 266 0.99 -13.12 9.58
N GLN A 267 1.66 -14.01 8.82
CA GLN A 267 2.26 -15.23 9.37
C GLN A 267 3.30 -14.91 10.45
N ALA A 268 4.15 -13.89 10.23
CA ALA A 268 5.14 -13.47 11.22
C ALA A 268 4.47 -12.91 12.49
N ALA A 269 3.43 -12.08 12.34
CA ALA A 269 2.66 -11.55 13.45
C ALA A 269 1.96 -12.65 14.27
N LEU A 270 1.35 -13.64 13.60
CA LEU A 270 0.71 -14.79 14.24
C LEU A 270 1.70 -15.69 14.98
N ARG A 271 2.91 -15.92 14.43
CA ARG A 271 3.97 -16.68 15.15
C ARG A 271 4.39 -15.97 16.43
N ALA A 272 4.60 -14.65 16.38
CA ALA A 272 4.94 -13.85 17.54
C ALA A 272 3.81 -13.84 18.58
N ALA A 273 2.55 -13.74 18.13
CA ALA A 273 1.37 -13.75 18.99
C ALA A 273 1.18 -15.10 19.70
N LEU A 274 1.48 -16.23 19.04
CA LEU A 274 1.37 -17.57 19.62
C LEU A 274 2.25 -17.75 20.86
N SER A 275 3.43 -17.13 20.88
CA SER A 275 4.30 -17.14 22.06
C SER A 275 3.87 -16.15 23.14
N ARG A 276 3.21 -15.05 22.73
CA ARG A 276 2.79 -13.98 23.64
C ARG A 276 1.52 -14.32 24.42
N TYR A 277 0.52 -14.90 23.78
CA TYR A 277 -0.78 -15.08 24.38
C TYR A 277 -0.97 -16.51 24.92
N HIS A 278 -1.59 -16.60 26.10
CA HIS A 278 -2.04 -17.89 26.64
C HIS A 278 -3.31 -18.36 25.89
N PRO A 279 -3.54 -19.68 25.70
CA PRO A 279 -4.78 -20.20 25.08
C PRO A 279 -6.05 -19.58 25.67
N ASP A 280 -6.14 -19.48 27.01
CA ASP A 280 -7.32 -18.92 27.68
C ASP A 280 -7.60 -17.45 27.30
N ALA A 281 -6.55 -16.66 27.04
CA ALA A 281 -6.71 -15.27 26.60
C ALA A 281 -7.26 -15.21 25.16
N ILE A 282 -6.87 -16.14 24.31
CA ILE A 282 -7.39 -16.28 22.94
C ILE A 282 -8.86 -16.70 22.96
N ASP A 283 -9.22 -17.68 23.80
CA ASP A 283 -10.61 -18.13 23.94
C ASP A 283 -11.52 -17.02 24.49
N GLN A 284 -11.03 -16.23 25.45
CA GLN A 284 -11.74 -15.04 25.92
C GLN A 284 -11.90 -13.96 24.84
N ALA A 285 -10.90 -13.77 23.99
CA ALA A 285 -10.97 -12.84 22.86
C ALA A 285 -11.99 -13.31 21.81
N ILE A 286 -12.06 -14.61 21.54
CA ILE A 286 -13.07 -15.21 20.66
C ILE A 286 -14.48 -15.04 21.26
N ALA A 287 -14.65 -15.24 22.55
CA ALA A 287 -15.92 -14.98 23.22
C ALA A 287 -16.34 -13.50 23.15
N ALA A 288 -15.37 -12.57 23.27
CA ALA A 288 -15.61 -11.15 23.06
C ALA A 288 -15.99 -10.84 21.61
N ALA A 289 -15.33 -11.46 20.62
CA ALA A 289 -15.69 -11.33 19.20
C ALA A 289 -17.15 -11.78 18.93
N ALA A 290 -17.61 -12.84 19.59
CA ALA A 290 -19.02 -13.25 19.53
C ALA A 290 -19.98 -12.23 20.17
N ALA A 291 -19.54 -11.46 21.17
CA ALA A 291 -20.33 -10.34 21.70
C ALA A 291 -20.43 -9.18 20.70
N ILE A 292 -19.33 -8.88 19.98
CA ILE A 292 -19.30 -7.89 18.90
C ILE A 292 -20.28 -8.30 17.77
N ASP A 293 -20.30 -9.54 17.37
CA ASP A 293 -21.23 -10.07 16.35
C ASP A 293 -22.71 -9.82 16.76
N ARG A 294 -23.04 -10.07 18.03
CA ARG A 294 -24.37 -9.77 18.54
C ARG A 294 -24.69 -8.28 18.52
N ALA A 295 -23.72 -7.42 18.89
CA ALA A 295 -23.90 -5.97 18.88
C ALA A 295 -24.13 -5.46 17.45
N ILE A 296 -23.37 -5.96 16.46
CA ILE A 296 -23.54 -5.64 15.03
C ILE A 296 -24.96 -6.03 14.54
N LYS A 297 -25.49 -7.13 15.02
CA LYS A 297 -26.84 -7.63 14.67
C LYS A 297 -27.96 -6.91 15.44
N GLY A 298 -27.63 -5.92 16.27
CA GLY A 298 -28.62 -5.20 17.07
C GLY A 298 -29.14 -5.98 18.28
N ILE A 299 -28.45 -7.07 18.67
CA ILE A 299 -28.81 -7.86 19.84
C ILE A 299 -28.07 -7.28 21.05
N GLY A 300 -28.72 -6.39 21.78
CA GLY A 300 -28.17 -5.69 22.93
C GLY A 300 -28.06 -4.17 22.73
N VAL A 301 -27.54 -3.47 23.74
CA VAL A 301 -27.50 -2.01 23.78
C VAL A 301 -26.09 -1.45 23.52
N ARG A 302 -25.11 -2.33 23.27
CA ARG A 302 -23.69 -1.95 23.18
C ARG A 302 -23.31 -1.53 21.77
N ASP A 303 -22.47 -0.51 21.66
CA ASP A 303 -21.85 -0.09 20.39
C ASP A 303 -20.79 -1.10 19.96
N PRO A 304 -20.86 -1.66 18.75
CA PRO A 304 -19.86 -2.62 18.26
C PRO A 304 -18.42 -2.07 18.34
N TRP A 305 -18.22 -0.80 18.10
CA TRP A 305 -16.89 -0.19 18.09
C TRP A 305 -16.27 -0.10 19.49
N GLU A 306 -17.09 0.17 20.51
CA GLU A 306 -16.66 0.12 21.90
C GLU A 306 -16.27 -1.30 22.33
N GLU A 307 -17.01 -2.31 21.85
CA GLU A 307 -16.68 -3.71 22.10
C GLU A 307 -15.38 -4.14 21.38
N PHE A 308 -15.08 -3.62 20.18
CA PHE A 308 -13.77 -3.81 19.55
C PHE A 308 -12.63 -3.26 20.40
N ILE A 309 -12.77 -2.04 20.91
CA ILE A 309 -11.78 -1.41 21.80
C ILE A 309 -11.57 -2.27 23.06
N ALA A 310 -12.66 -2.68 23.70
CA ALA A 310 -12.62 -3.52 24.88
C ALA A 310 -11.92 -4.87 24.64
N LEU A 311 -12.14 -5.50 23.48
CA LEU A 311 -11.46 -6.73 23.07
C LEU A 311 -9.95 -6.53 23.04
N GLY A 312 -9.47 -5.48 22.35
CA GLY A 312 -8.05 -5.20 22.22
C GLY A 312 -7.36 -4.89 23.53
N LEU A 313 -7.99 -4.07 24.39
CA LEU A 313 -7.46 -3.75 25.71
C LEU A 313 -7.37 -4.99 26.63
N LYS A 314 -8.38 -5.85 26.60
CA LYS A 314 -8.40 -7.12 27.34
C LYS A 314 -7.29 -8.05 26.89
N LEU A 315 -7.13 -8.25 25.59
CA LEU A 315 -6.13 -9.16 25.05
C LEU A 315 -4.71 -8.66 25.35
N ALA A 316 -4.45 -7.35 25.24
CA ALA A 316 -3.17 -6.75 25.59
C ALA A 316 -2.83 -6.93 27.09
N GLY A 317 -3.84 -6.82 27.99
CA GLY A 317 -3.67 -7.07 29.43
C GLY A 317 -3.47 -8.54 29.82
N GLY A 318 -3.84 -9.48 28.95
CA GLY A 318 -3.69 -10.92 29.15
C GLY A 318 -2.39 -11.51 28.56
N SER A 319 -1.41 -10.69 28.19
CA SER A 319 -0.09 -11.13 27.73
C SER A 319 0.66 -11.90 28.82
N LYS A 320 1.37 -12.98 28.43
CA LYS A 320 2.30 -13.66 29.34
C LYS A 320 3.34 -12.65 29.81
N ALA A 321 3.47 -12.48 31.12
CA ALA A 321 4.52 -11.67 31.72
C ALA A 321 5.91 -12.26 31.48
#